data_f601820e2e7bf0fe5590472d6db87991
#
_entry.id   f601820e2e7bf0fe5590472d6db87991
#
_cell.length_a   1.000
_cell.length_b   1.000
_cell.length_c   1.000
_cell.angle_alpha   90.00
_cell.angle_beta   90.00
_cell.angle_gamma   90.00
#
_symmetry.space_group_name_H-M   'P 1'
#
loop_
_entity.id
_entity.type
_entity.pdbx_description
1 polymer ?
#
loop_
_entity_poly.entity_id
_entity_poly.type
_entity_poly.pdbx_seq_one_letter_code
_entity_poly.pdbx_strand_id
1 'polypeptide(L)'
;MKLNKFKSSEITPENFYINRRKFLKKMGIVTGTAFASQNIISSALSYTPETERKITPYKFATTYNNYYEFGTSKSDPHKNSKDFITKPWDIKIDGEVENEITLSVEEIKNMIPSEERIYRFRCVEGWSMVVPWLGFPLNKLLNKVKPTSKAKFVKFTSVYDPDQMKGQRFPVLNWPYKEGLRIDEAMHPLTIMVTGLYGKELPNQNGAPLRLIVPWKYGFKSAKAIVNIKFVEKMPISSWMNASPKEYGFYSNVNPNVSHPRWSQATERVIGENIYSPRIKTLMFNGYGDEVAGLYDGMDLRKNF
;
A
#
# COMPACT_ATOMS: atom_id res chain seq x y z
N MET A 1 -18.14 19.95 -19.93
CA MET A 1 -17.49 20.22 -18.64
C MET A 1 -16.00 19.90 -18.81
N LYS A 2 -15.11 20.90 -18.83
CA LYS A 2 -13.67 20.68 -19.09
C LYS A 2 -13.04 20.02 -17.85
N LEU A 3 -12.57 18.79 -18.00
CA LEU A 3 -11.80 18.07 -16.99
C LEU A 3 -10.47 18.81 -16.76
N ASN A 4 -10.26 19.31 -15.54
CA ASN A 4 -8.98 19.89 -15.13
C ASN A 4 -7.93 18.77 -15.15
N LYS A 5 -7.09 18.74 -16.18
CA LYS A 5 -5.84 18.01 -16.16
C LYS A 5 -4.94 18.71 -15.12
N PHE A 6 -4.48 17.98 -14.10
CA PHE A 6 -3.43 18.48 -13.21
C PHE A 6 -2.25 18.94 -14.06
N LYS A 7 -1.87 20.21 -13.92
CA LYS A 7 -0.66 20.70 -14.57
C LYS A 7 0.53 20.08 -13.86
N SER A 8 1.62 19.85 -14.58
CA SER A 8 2.87 19.35 -14.01
C SER A 8 3.39 20.17 -12.82
N SER A 9 2.98 21.44 -12.71
CA SER A 9 3.25 22.35 -11.59
C SER A 9 2.41 22.06 -10.34
N GLU A 10 1.34 21.26 -10.43
CA GLU A 10 0.48 20.88 -9.30
C GLU A 10 0.94 19.57 -8.64
N ILE A 11 1.87 18.86 -9.28
CA ILE A 11 2.53 17.68 -8.73
C ILE A 11 3.75 18.16 -7.93
N THR A 12 3.75 17.94 -6.63
CA THR A 12 4.84 18.38 -5.75
C THR A 12 6.13 17.65 -6.09
N PRO A 13 7.22 18.32 -6.55
CA PRO A 13 8.49 17.69 -6.83
C PRO A 13 9.12 17.03 -5.60
N GLU A 14 9.95 16.00 -5.80
CA GLU A 14 10.62 15.22 -4.74
C GLU A 14 11.36 16.07 -3.71
N ASN A 15 12.04 17.13 -4.15
CA ASN A 15 12.77 18.04 -3.28
C ASN A 15 11.88 18.84 -2.31
N PHE A 16 10.59 19.03 -2.63
CA PHE A 16 9.63 19.65 -1.72
C PHE A 16 9.22 18.69 -0.58
N TYR A 17 9.19 17.38 -0.81
CA TYR A 17 8.96 16.42 0.28
C TYR A 17 10.06 16.46 1.32
N ILE A 18 11.30 16.58 0.86
CA ILE A 18 12.47 16.64 1.74
C ILE A 18 12.51 17.96 2.53
N ASN A 19 12.01 19.05 1.95
CA ASN A 19 12.08 20.40 2.52
C ASN A 19 10.76 20.92 3.12
N ARG A 20 9.63 20.21 2.95
CA ARG A 20 8.29 20.66 3.38
C ARG A 20 8.25 21.02 4.87
N ARG A 21 8.95 20.29 5.70
CA ARG A 21 9.06 20.55 7.13
C ARG A 21 9.81 21.84 7.47
N LYS A 22 10.88 22.15 6.74
CA LYS A 22 11.59 23.42 6.87
C LYS A 22 10.73 24.59 6.43
N PHE A 23 9.90 24.39 5.41
CA PHE A 23 8.97 25.38 4.90
C PHE A 23 7.82 25.66 5.89
N LEU A 24 7.17 24.63 6.44
CA LEU A 24 6.10 24.77 7.42
C LEU A 24 6.59 25.39 8.74
N LYS A 25 7.81 25.06 9.20
CA LYS A 25 8.42 25.73 10.35
C LYS A 25 8.71 27.23 10.09
N LYS A 26 9.05 27.59 8.86
CA LYS A 26 9.25 29.01 8.48
C LYS A 26 7.93 29.79 8.37
N MET A 27 6.84 29.14 7.96
CA MET A 27 5.50 29.79 7.89
C MET A 27 4.82 29.93 9.24
N GLY A 28 5.13 29.08 10.22
CA GLY A 28 4.54 29.14 11.58
C GLY A 28 5.07 30.27 12.47
N ILE A 29 6.00 31.11 12.00
CA ILE A 29 6.60 32.21 12.78
C ILE A 29 5.99 33.58 12.45
N VAL A 30 5.11 33.68 11.44
CA VAL A 30 4.49 34.97 11.07
C VAL A 30 2.98 34.86 11.18
N THR A 31 2.44 35.67 12.10
CA THR A 31 1.05 36.07 12.31
C THR A 31 0.19 35.26 13.29
N GLY A 32 0.23 35.74 14.54
CA GLY A 32 -0.98 35.75 15.36
C GLY A 32 -1.94 36.80 14.81
N THR A 33 -3.01 36.36 14.14
CA THR A 33 -4.33 37.02 14.10
C THR A 33 -5.35 36.02 13.59
N ALA A 34 -6.42 35.89 14.36
CA ALA A 34 -7.54 35.01 14.10
C ALA A 34 -8.31 35.41 12.83
N PHE A 35 -8.56 34.39 11.97
CA PHE A 35 -9.77 34.36 11.18
C PHE A 35 -10.29 32.93 11.12
N ALA A 36 -11.47 32.76 11.68
CA ALA A 36 -12.26 31.53 11.59
C ALA A 36 -12.68 31.31 10.13
N SER A 37 -12.20 30.25 9.53
CA SER A 37 -12.90 29.57 8.42
C SER A 37 -12.79 28.06 8.66
N GLN A 38 -13.86 27.53 9.22
CA GLN A 38 -14.16 26.10 9.25
C GLN A 38 -14.25 25.59 7.82
N ASN A 39 -13.73 24.38 7.59
CA ASN A 39 -13.86 23.51 6.41
C ASN A 39 -12.74 23.50 5.37
N ILE A 40 -11.48 23.42 5.75
CA ILE A 40 -10.43 22.75 4.95
C ILE A 40 -9.39 22.13 5.88
N ILE A 41 -9.82 21.31 6.82
CA ILE A 41 -8.94 20.38 7.57
C ILE A 41 -9.63 19.03 7.56
N SER A 42 -9.72 18.38 6.41
CA SER A 42 -10.02 16.98 6.38
C SER A 42 -8.77 16.22 5.95
N SER A 43 -8.31 15.44 6.90
CA SER A 43 -7.41 14.31 6.78
C SER A 43 -5.92 14.54 6.55
N ALA A 44 -5.28 15.42 7.30
CA ALA A 44 -3.97 15.08 7.80
C ALA A 44 -4.20 14.09 8.97
N LEU A 45 -4.42 12.81 8.65
CA LEU A 45 -4.49 11.77 9.66
C LEU A 45 -3.22 11.83 10.49
N SER A 46 -3.38 12.08 11.76
CA SER A 46 -2.43 12.42 12.80
C SER A 46 -1.18 11.55 12.75
N TYR A 47 -0.11 12.16 12.28
CA TYR A 47 1.23 11.70 12.51
C TYR A 47 1.59 12.07 13.96
N THR A 48 1.61 11.09 14.87
CA THR A 48 1.98 11.33 16.26
C THR A 48 3.45 11.76 16.38
N PRO A 49 3.76 12.82 17.16
CA PRO A 49 5.10 13.39 17.25
C PRO A 49 6.21 12.43 17.73
N GLU A 50 5.87 11.38 18.43
CA GLU A 50 6.84 10.42 19.01
C GLU A 50 7.54 9.51 18.00
N THR A 51 7.12 9.54 16.73
CA THR A 51 7.64 8.69 15.66
C THR A 51 7.99 9.46 14.40
N GLU A 52 8.66 10.61 14.53
CA GLU A 52 9.14 11.39 13.37
C GLU A 52 10.15 10.60 12.52
N ARG A 53 9.66 9.65 11.73
CA ARG A 53 10.48 8.97 10.74
C ARG A 53 10.64 9.86 9.52
N LYS A 54 11.88 9.99 9.05
CA LYS A 54 12.17 10.68 7.80
C LYS A 54 11.57 9.91 6.62
N ILE A 55 11.08 10.64 5.62
CA ILE A 55 10.70 10.04 4.35
C ILE A 55 11.93 9.33 3.76
N THR A 56 11.75 8.08 3.38
CA THR A 56 12.80 7.29 2.71
C THR A 56 13.18 7.98 1.39
N PRO A 57 14.47 8.16 1.08
CA PRO A 57 14.87 8.72 -0.21
C PRO A 57 14.34 7.89 -1.38
N TYR A 58 13.86 8.55 -2.44
CA TYR A 58 13.25 7.93 -3.64
C TYR A 58 14.07 6.75 -4.17
N LYS A 59 15.41 6.93 -4.27
CA LYS A 59 16.32 5.88 -4.75
C LYS A 59 16.11 4.55 -4.00
N PHE A 60 16.03 4.58 -2.67
CA PHE A 60 15.87 3.35 -1.88
C PHE A 60 14.47 2.77 -2.01
N ALA A 61 13.43 3.61 -2.03
CA ALA A 61 12.05 3.15 -2.21
C ALA A 61 11.82 2.47 -3.58
N THR A 62 12.62 2.84 -4.60
CA THR A 62 12.48 2.31 -5.96
C THR A 62 13.52 1.29 -6.37
N THR A 63 14.56 1.04 -5.54
CA THR A 63 15.61 0.04 -5.87
C THR A 63 15.71 -1.09 -4.85
N TYR A 64 14.98 -1.03 -3.74
CA TYR A 64 14.95 -2.04 -2.70
C TYR A 64 13.52 -2.59 -2.55
N ASN A 65 13.18 -3.60 -3.33
CA ASN A 65 11.82 -4.09 -3.47
C ASN A 65 11.73 -5.61 -3.30
N ASN A 66 10.58 -6.09 -2.80
CA ASN A 66 10.16 -7.47 -2.91
C ASN A 66 9.07 -7.55 -3.98
N TYR A 67 9.41 -8.12 -5.15
CA TYR A 67 8.47 -8.32 -6.24
C TYR A 67 8.95 -9.55 -7.03
N TYR A 68 8.58 -10.72 -6.54
CA TYR A 68 9.15 -12.00 -6.97
C TYR A 68 8.82 -12.36 -8.40
N GLU A 69 7.79 -11.76 -8.97
CA GLU A 69 7.47 -11.82 -10.39
C GLU A 69 8.62 -11.32 -11.29
N PHE A 70 9.48 -10.43 -10.75
CA PHE A 70 10.68 -9.95 -11.44
C PHE A 70 12.00 -10.50 -10.87
N GLY A 71 11.95 -11.32 -9.82
CA GLY A 71 13.11 -11.93 -9.20
C GLY A 71 13.11 -11.82 -7.67
N THR A 72 13.95 -12.62 -7.02
CA THR A 72 13.93 -12.81 -5.57
C THR A 72 14.89 -11.90 -4.80
N SER A 73 15.87 -11.31 -5.47
CA SER A 73 16.78 -10.32 -4.89
C SER A 73 16.10 -8.94 -4.78
N LYS A 74 16.47 -8.14 -3.79
CA LYS A 74 15.87 -6.79 -3.56
C LYS A 74 16.09 -5.83 -4.73
N SER A 75 17.14 -6.02 -5.52
CA SER A 75 17.47 -5.20 -6.68
C SER A 75 16.88 -5.72 -8.00
N ASP A 76 16.42 -6.98 -8.04
CA ASP A 76 15.94 -7.61 -9.26
C ASP A 76 14.72 -6.89 -9.85
N PRO A 77 13.70 -6.50 -9.05
CA PRO A 77 12.54 -5.79 -9.61
C PRO A 77 12.93 -4.52 -10.33
N HIS A 78 13.84 -3.71 -9.77
CA HIS A 78 14.33 -2.48 -10.42
C HIS A 78 15.07 -2.76 -11.72
N LYS A 79 15.82 -3.86 -11.81
CA LYS A 79 16.58 -4.21 -13.01
C LYS A 79 15.70 -4.82 -14.09
N ASN A 80 14.80 -5.73 -13.71
CA ASN A 80 14.11 -6.65 -14.61
C ASN A 80 12.71 -6.17 -15.03
N SER A 81 12.17 -5.11 -14.41
CA SER A 81 10.84 -4.60 -14.75
C SER A 81 10.84 -3.42 -15.74
N LYS A 82 12.00 -3.02 -16.27
CA LYS A 82 12.13 -1.79 -17.07
C LYS A 82 11.20 -1.78 -18.28
N ASP A 83 11.11 -2.92 -18.97
CA ASP A 83 10.35 -3.08 -20.19
C ASP A 83 8.91 -3.59 -19.96
N PHE A 84 8.47 -3.67 -18.70
CA PHE A 84 7.14 -4.12 -18.36
C PHE A 84 6.09 -3.12 -18.83
N ILE A 85 5.16 -3.59 -19.68
CA ILE A 85 4.12 -2.78 -20.30
C ILE A 85 2.92 -2.70 -19.35
N THR A 86 2.54 -1.48 -19.00
CA THR A 86 1.45 -1.19 -18.06
C THR A 86 0.26 -0.46 -18.69
N LYS A 87 0.27 -0.29 -20.03
CA LYS A 87 -0.82 0.37 -20.78
C LYS A 87 -1.03 -0.34 -22.12
N PRO A 88 -2.29 -0.64 -22.50
CA PRO A 88 -3.53 -0.48 -21.70
C PRO A 88 -3.59 -1.43 -20.52
N TRP A 89 -4.38 -1.10 -19.47
CA TRP A 89 -4.52 -1.95 -18.30
C TRP A 89 -5.93 -1.86 -17.72
N ASP A 90 -6.62 -2.99 -17.72
CA ASP A 90 -7.99 -3.11 -17.25
C ASP A 90 -8.05 -3.87 -15.92
N ILE A 91 -8.99 -3.49 -15.09
CA ILE A 91 -9.28 -4.10 -13.80
C ILE A 91 -10.73 -4.55 -13.79
N LYS A 92 -10.93 -5.87 -13.67
CA LYS A 92 -12.25 -6.44 -13.46
C LYS A 92 -12.59 -6.41 -11.98
N ILE A 93 -13.79 -5.91 -11.63
CA ILE A 93 -14.34 -5.93 -10.28
C ILE A 93 -15.63 -6.76 -10.34
N ASP A 94 -15.64 -7.91 -9.65
CA ASP A 94 -16.70 -8.93 -9.76
C ASP A 94 -16.98 -9.68 -8.45
N GLY A 95 -17.82 -10.71 -8.53
CA GLY A 95 -18.17 -11.62 -7.44
C GLY A 95 -19.43 -11.21 -6.71
N GLU A 96 -19.41 -11.16 -5.38
CA GLU A 96 -20.56 -10.81 -4.55
C GLU A 96 -20.89 -9.30 -4.60
N VAL A 97 -21.29 -8.83 -5.78
CA VAL A 97 -21.63 -7.43 -6.10
C VAL A 97 -22.92 -7.38 -6.91
N GLU A 98 -23.64 -6.22 -6.85
CA GLU A 98 -24.80 -6.00 -7.71
C GLU A 98 -24.39 -5.71 -9.17
N ASN A 99 -23.28 -4.98 -9.36
CA ASN A 99 -22.83 -4.51 -10.66
C ASN A 99 -21.37 -4.92 -10.89
N GLU A 100 -21.14 -5.94 -11.68
CA GLU A 100 -19.78 -6.23 -12.16
C GLU A 100 -19.35 -5.18 -13.16
N ILE A 101 -18.11 -4.68 -13.04
CA ILE A 101 -17.54 -3.68 -13.94
C ILE A 101 -16.12 -4.04 -14.34
N THR A 102 -15.74 -3.60 -15.51
CA THR A 102 -14.33 -3.57 -15.94
C THR A 102 -13.98 -2.13 -16.27
N LEU A 103 -12.91 -1.62 -15.69
CA LEU A 103 -12.45 -0.26 -15.85
C LEU A 103 -10.97 -0.26 -16.17
N SER A 104 -10.57 0.56 -17.11
CA SER A 104 -9.16 0.87 -17.31
C SER A 104 -8.61 1.69 -16.14
N VAL A 105 -7.30 1.61 -15.88
CA VAL A 105 -6.66 2.43 -14.86
C VAL A 105 -6.85 3.92 -15.14
N GLU A 106 -6.88 4.33 -16.41
CA GLU A 106 -7.10 5.74 -16.78
C GLU A 106 -8.54 6.19 -16.45
N GLU A 107 -9.56 5.35 -16.67
CA GLU A 107 -10.94 5.64 -16.24
C GLU A 107 -11.04 5.77 -14.73
N ILE A 108 -10.38 4.88 -13.97
CA ILE A 108 -10.35 4.96 -12.51
C ILE A 108 -9.70 6.28 -12.05
N LYS A 109 -8.56 6.67 -12.63
CA LYS A 109 -7.86 7.93 -12.32
C LYS A 109 -8.71 9.18 -12.65
N ASN A 110 -9.49 9.12 -13.72
CA ASN A 110 -10.39 10.20 -14.11
C ASN A 110 -11.62 10.28 -13.18
N MET A 111 -12.09 9.13 -12.69
CA MET A 111 -13.28 9.01 -11.86
C MET A 111 -13.03 9.37 -10.40
N ILE A 112 -11.86 9.02 -9.87
CA ILE A 112 -11.54 9.17 -8.46
C ILE A 112 -10.25 10.00 -8.33
N PRO A 113 -10.34 11.23 -7.82
CA PRO A 113 -9.17 12.07 -7.59
C PRO A 113 -8.16 11.40 -6.67
N SER A 114 -6.89 11.42 -7.08
CA SER A 114 -5.79 10.94 -6.26
C SER A 114 -5.38 12.00 -5.23
N GLU A 115 -4.97 11.52 -4.06
CA GLU A 115 -4.43 12.33 -2.97
C GLU A 115 -3.08 11.74 -2.53
N GLU A 116 -2.22 12.59 -1.98
CA GLU A 116 -0.95 12.12 -1.41
C GLU A 116 -1.16 11.65 0.02
N ARG A 117 -0.62 10.46 0.32
CA ARG A 117 -0.58 9.86 1.65
C ARG A 117 0.81 9.42 2.02
N ILE A 118 1.39 9.98 3.09
CA ILE A 118 2.69 9.57 3.59
C ILE A 118 2.48 8.47 4.63
N TYR A 119 2.82 7.23 4.25
CA TYR A 119 2.62 6.07 5.09
C TYR A 119 3.93 5.39 5.49
N ARG A 120 3.95 4.87 6.72
CA ARG A 120 4.91 3.84 7.11
C ARG A 120 4.57 2.56 6.35
N PHE A 121 5.60 1.88 5.87
CA PHE A 121 5.51 0.62 5.16
C PHE A 121 6.45 -0.38 5.82
N ARG A 122 5.95 -1.52 6.27
CA ARG A 122 6.70 -2.51 7.05
C ARG A 122 6.70 -3.87 6.36
N CYS A 123 7.87 -4.36 6.03
CA CYS A 123 8.02 -5.71 5.49
C CYS A 123 8.11 -6.75 6.61
N VAL A 124 7.53 -7.92 6.40
CA VAL A 124 7.65 -9.07 7.32
C VAL A 124 9.12 -9.45 7.57
N GLU A 125 10.02 -9.18 6.64
CA GLU A 125 11.47 -9.42 6.76
C GLU A 125 12.20 -8.47 7.72
N GLY A 126 11.49 -7.67 8.51
CA GLY A 126 12.09 -6.84 9.55
C GLY A 126 12.76 -5.55 9.05
N TRP A 127 12.27 -4.98 7.95
CA TRP A 127 12.67 -3.66 7.47
C TRP A 127 11.48 -2.77 7.17
N SER A 128 11.68 -1.47 7.15
CA SER A 128 10.63 -0.49 6.93
C SER A 128 11.08 0.72 6.13
N MET A 129 10.09 1.42 5.57
CA MET A 129 10.22 2.66 4.84
C MET A 129 9.11 3.63 5.25
N VAL A 130 9.28 4.91 4.95
CA VAL A 130 8.21 5.92 4.93
C VAL A 130 8.10 6.44 3.52
N VAL A 131 6.95 6.22 2.88
CA VAL A 131 6.77 6.48 1.46
C VAL A 131 5.57 7.40 1.23
N PRO A 132 5.74 8.52 0.49
CA PRO A 132 4.65 9.35 0.02
C PRO A 132 4.01 8.69 -1.20
N TRP A 133 2.84 8.09 -0.99
CA TRP A 133 2.04 7.45 -2.01
C TRP A 133 1.07 8.44 -2.66
N LEU A 134 0.86 8.33 -3.96
CA LEU A 134 -0.19 9.04 -4.68
C LEU A 134 -1.27 8.03 -5.07
N GLY A 135 -2.49 8.21 -4.55
CA GLY A 135 -3.57 7.27 -4.76
C GLY A 135 -4.89 7.75 -4.16
N PHE A 136 -5.82 6.83 -3.96
CA PHE A 136 -7.16 7.14 -3.46
C PHE A 136 -7.64 6.03 -2.51
N PRO A 137 -8.55 6.34 -1.56
CA PRO A 137 -9.16 5.34 -0.69
C PRO A 137 -9.88 4.25 -1.51
N LEU A 138 -9.57 2.99 -1.23
CA LEU A 138 -10.12 1.85 -1.96
C LEU A 138 -11.65 1.81 -1.91
N ASN A 139 -12.26 2.17 -0.78
CA ASN A 139 -13.71 2.20 -0.61
C ASN A 139 -14.44 3.07 -1.66
N LYS A 140 -13.80 4.13 -2.17
CA LYS A 140 -14.38 4.96 -3.25
C LYS A 140 -14.60 4.18 -4.53
N LEU A 141 -13.73 3.21 -4.83
CA LEU A 141 -13.88 2.30 -5.96
C LEU A 141 -14.87 1.17 -5.64
N LEU A 142 -14.74 0.55 -4.46
CA LEU A 142 -15.57 -0.59 -4.06
C LEU A 142 -17.06 -0.23 -3.96
N ASN A 143 -17.39 0.98 -3.52
CA ASN A 143 -18.77 1.44 -3.44
C ASN A 143 -19.48 1.57 -4.81
N LYS A 144 -18.73 1.63 -5.92
CA LYS A 144 -19.29 1.69 -7.28
C LYS A 144 -20.00 0.40 -7.70
N VAL A 145 -19.54 -0.74 -7.19
CA VAL A 145 -20.05 -2.07 -7.55
C VAL A 145 -21.15 -2.56 -6.61
N LYS A 146 -21.41 -1.85 -5.52
CA LYS A 146 -22.44 -2.18 -4.53
C LYS A 146 -22.30 -3.63 -4.01
N PRO A 147 -21.37 -3.90 -3.08
CA PRO A 147 -21.18 -5.23 -2.51
C PRO A 147 -22.48 -5.76 -1.88
N THR A 148 -22.80 -7.03 -2.14
CA THR A 148 -23.97 -7.69 -1.53
C THR A 148 -23.70 -8.04 -0.05
N SER A 149 -24.75 -8.42 0.68
CA SER A 149 -24.61 -8.88 2.08
C SER A 149 -23.75 -10.14 2.25
N LYS A 150 -23.50 -10.90 1.16
CA LYS A 150 -22.62 -12.06 1.12
C LYS A 150 -21.14 -11.70 0.97
N ALA A 151 -20.82 -10.48 0.55
CA ALA A 151 -19.45 -10.02 0.45
C ALA A 151 -18.82 -9.88 1.84
N LYS A 152 -18.01 -10.85 2.25
CA LYS A 152 -17.31 -10.85 3.54
C LYS A 152 -15.83 -10.51 3.38
N PHE A 153 -15.26 -10.78 2.21
CA PHE A 153 -13.85 -10.56 1.90
C PHE A 153 -13.71 -9.98 0.50
N VAL A 154 -12.58 -9.30 0.29
CA VAL A 154 -12.14 -8.80 -1.02
C VAL A 154 -10.84 -9.50 -1.38
N LYS A 155 -10.83 -10.20 -2.51
CA LYS A 155 -9.67 -10.90 -3.08
C LYS A 155 -9.07 -10.06 -4.21
N PHE A 156 -7.77 -9.89 -4.19
CA PHE A 156 -6.99 -9.22 -5.22
C PHE A 156 -6.18 -10.25 -5.99
N THR A 157 -6.16 -10.14 -7.30
CA THR A 157 -5.33 -10.98 -8.18
C THR A 157 -4.43 -10.10 -9.03
N SER A 158 -3.14 -10.38 -8.98
CA SER A 158 -2.13 -9.72 -9.82
C SER A 158 -2.10 -10.32 -11.23
N VAL A 159 -1.50 -9.63 -12.16
CA VAL A 159 -1.31 -10.13 -13.53
C VAL A 159 -0.47 -11.40 -13.55
N TYR A 160 -0.79 -12.29 -14.48
CA TYR A 160 0.05 -13.44 -14.84
C TYR A 160 0.57 -13.24 -16.28
N ASP A 161 1.84 -12.92 -16.39
CA ASP A 161 2.51 -12.68 -17.67
C ASP A 161 3.99 -13.13 -17.55
N PRO A 162 4.27 -14.44 -17.70
CA PRO A 162 5.61 -14.96 -17.55
C PRO A 162 6.58 -14.52 -18.66
N ASP A 163 6.09 -13.89 -19.74
CA ASP A 163 6.95 -13.37 -20.79
C ASP A 163 7.57 -12.04 -20.38
N GLN A 164 6.83 -11.19 -19.73
CA GLN A 164 7.32 -9.93 -19.17
C GLN A 164 7.85 -10.10 -17.74
N MET A 165 7.21 -10.95 -16.94
CA MET A 165 7.53 -11.22 -15.53
C MET A 165 8.25 -12.56 -15.37
N LYS A 166 9.52 -12.61 -15.75
CA LYS A 166 10.32 -13.86 -15.81
C LYS A 166 10.39 -14.63 -14.50
N GLY A 167 10.19 -14.00 -13.35
CA GLY A 167 10.11 -14.66 -12.04
C GLY A 167 8.92 -15.60 -11.93
N GLN A 168 7.85 -15.37 -12.68
CA GLN A 168 6.67 -16.24 -12.72
C GLN A 168 6.91 -17.59 -13.44
N ARG A 169 8.04 -17.74 -14.12
CA ARG A 169 8.47 -19.03 -14.71
C ARG A 169 9.00 -20.02 -13.65
N PHE A 170 9.27 -19.52 -12.45
CA PHE A 170 9.81 -20.33 -11.36
C PHE A 170 8.75 -20.55 -10.29
N PRO A 171 8.66 -21.76 -9.68
CA PRO A 171 7.63 -22.13 -8.71
C PRO A 171 7.93 -21.60 -7.29
N VAL A 172 8.37 -20.32 -7.17
CA VAL A 172 8.62 -19.68 -5.88
C VAL A 172 7.29 -19.48 -5.14
N LEU A 173 6.24 -19.12 -5.88
CA LEU A 173 4.85 -19.04 -5.43
C LEU A 173 3.94 -19.70 -6.45
N ASN A 174 2.70 -19.94 -6.04
CA ASN A 174 1.66 -20.40 -6.94
C ASN A 174 1.04 -19.19 -7.65
N TRP A 175 1.47 -18.94 -8.89
CA TRP A 175 1.05 -17.80 -9.69
C TRP A 175 -0.36 -17.92 -10.26
N PRO A 176 -1.06 -16.82 -10.54
CA PRO A 176 -0.71 -15.43 -10.22
C PRO A 176 -0.74 -15.14 -8.72
N TYR A 177 -0.07 -14.06 -8.31
CA TYR A 177 -0.10 -13.59 -6.93
C TYR A 177 -1.52 -13.23 -6.52
N LYS A 178 -1.93 -13.69 -5.34
CA LYS A 178 -3.27 -13.48 -4.77
C LYS A 178 -3.14 -12.99 -3.34
N GLU A 179 -3.98 -12.02 -2.99
CA GLU A 179 -4.13 -11.50 -1.65
C GLU A 179 -5.60 -11.32 -1.28
N GLY A 180 -5.87 -11.18 0.02
CA GLY A 180 -7.21 -10.94 0.51
C GLY A 180 -7.24 -9.99 1.70
N LEU A 181 -8.34 -9.28 1.82
CA LEU A 181 -8.71 -8.46 2.98
C LEU A 181 -10.11 -8.83 3.43
N ARG A 182 -10.40 -8.70 4.73
CA ARG A 182 -11.76 -8.66 5.22
C ARG A 182 -12.46 -7.41 4.68
N ILE A 183 -13.77 -7.44 4.49
CA ILE A 183 -14.50 -6.34 3.86
C ILE A 183 -14.30 -5.00 4.59
N ASP A 184 -14.32 -5.00 5.92
CA ASP A 184 -14.11 -3.80 6.74
C ASP A 184 -12.68 -3.26 6.63
N GLU A 185 -11.67 -4.13 6.50
CA GLU A 185 -10.30 -3.72 6.21
C GLU A 185 -10.18 -3.08 4.83
N ALA A 186 -10.84 -3.66 3.82
CA ALA A 186 -10.86 -3.12 2.45
C ALA A 186 -11.61 -1.78 2.37
N MET A 187 -12.67 -1.62 3.17
CA MET A 187 -13.47 -0.38 3.24
C MET A 187 -12.87 0.68 4.16
N HIS A 188 -11.82 0.35 4.92
CA HIS A 188 -11.20 1.30 5.83
C HIS A 188 -10.53 2.48 5.09
N PRO A 189 -10.68 3.73 5.57
CA PRO A 189 -10.13 4.91 4.88
C PRO A 189 -8.61 4.90 4.68
N LEU A 190 -7.84 4.18 5.51
CA LEU A 190 -6.39 4.02 5.37
C LEU A 190 -5.99 3.03 4.27
N THR A 191 -6.90 2.16 3.82
CA THR A 191 -6.65 1.25 2.69
C THR A 191 -6.77 2.02 1.39
N ILE A 192 -5.69 2.11 0.62
CA ILE A 192 -5.65 2.91 -0.60
C ILE A 192 -5.20 2.10 -1.82
N MET A 193 -5.75 2.46 -2.97
CA MET A 193 -5.21 2.10 -4.28
C MET A 193 -4.24 3.18 -4.73
N VAL A 194 -3.09 2.78 -5.26
CA VAL A 194 -1.96 3.67 -5.55
C VAL A 194 -1.57 3.58 -7.01
N THR A 195 -1.44 4.73 -7.64
CA THR A 195 -1.02 4.92 -9.04
C THR A 195 0.28 5.72 -9.15
N GLY A 196 0.84 6.17 -8.01
CA GLY A 196 2.07 6.96 -8.00
C GLY A 196 2.74 7.00 -6.64
N LEU A 197 3.96 7.54 -6.61
CA LEU A 197 4.72 7.82 -5.40
C LEU A 197 5.67 9.01 -5.62
N TYR A 198 5.97 9.78 -4.56
CA TYR A 198 6.81 10.99 -4.62
C TYR A 198 6.37 11.97 -5.71
N GLY A 199 5.06 12.13 -5.93
CA GLY A 199 4.51 13.00 -6.98
C GLY A 199 4.72 12.54 -8.43
N LYS A 200 5.19 11.31 -8.65
CA LYS A 200 5.45 10.70 -9.97
C LYS A 200 4.52 9.52 -10.21
N GLU A 201 4.38 9.08 -11.45
CA GLU A 201 3.71 7.81 -11.77
C GLU A 201 4.40 6.64 -11.06
N LEU A 202 3.63 5.61 -10.78
CA LEU A 202 4.12 4.42 -10.08
C LEU A 202 5.13 3.66 -10.96
N PRO A 203 6.39 3.48 -10.52
CA PRO A 203 7.35 2.70 -11.28
C PRO A 203 6.99 1.22 -11.31
N ASN A 204 7.40 0.51 -12.37
CA ASN A 204 7.12 -0.90 -12.59
C ASN A 204 7.50 -1.77 -11.38
N GLN A 205 8.73 -1.59 -10.86
CA GLN A 205 9.23 -2.32 -9.68
C GLN A 205 8.47 -2.03 -8.39
N ASN A 206 7.69 -0.97 -8.36
CA ASN A 206 6.84 -0.62 -7.22
C ASN A 206 5.39 -1.09 -7.37
N GLY A 207 5.07 -1.80 -8.46
CA GLY A 207 3.78 -2.44 -8.67
C GLY A 207 2.82 -1.72 -9.59
N ALA A 208 3.36 -0.97 -10.59
CA ALA A 208 2.58 -0.32 -11.64
C ALA A 208 1.66 -1.31 -12.38
N PRO A 209 0.55 -0.81 -12.97
CA PRO A 209 0.07 0.58 -12.94
C PRO A 209 -0.79 0.89 -11.72
N LEU A 210 -1.28 -0.13 -11.00
CA LEU A 210 -2.14 0.01 -9.83
C LEU A 210 -1.80 -1.03 -8.78
N ARG A 211 -1.61 -0.59 -7.55
CA ARG A 211 -1.34 -1.46 -6.40
C ARG A 211 -2.16 -1.09 -5.18
N LEU A 212 -2.27 -2.05 -4.25
CA LEU A 212 -2.84 -1.86 -2.94
C LEU A 212 -1.79 -1.40 -1.93
N ILE A 213 -2.17 -0.54 -0.97
CA ILE A 213 -1.42 -0.25 0.25
C ILE A 213 -2.35 -0.36 1.46
N VAL A 214 -1.92 -1.16 2.44
CA VAL A 214 -2.59 -1.34 3.73
C VAL A 214 -1.53 -1.07 4.81
N PRO A 215 -1.44 0.17 5.36
CA PRO A 215 -0.26 0.61 6.08
C PRO A 215 -0.04 -0.09 7.43
N TRP A 216 -1.07 -0.66 8.04
CA TRP A 216 -0.96 -1.37 9.33
C TRP A 216 -0.66 -2.86 9.21
N LYS A 217 -0.63 -3.39 7.96
CA LYS A 217 -0.30 -4.78 7.67
C LYS A 217 1.11 -4.91 7.09
N TYR A 218 1.66 -6.12 7.16
CA TYR A 218 2.92 -6.40 6.48
C TYR A 218 2.81 -6.19 4.97
N GLY A 219 3.88 -5.69 4.36
CA GLY A 219 3.89 -5.21 2.98
C GLY A 219 3.47 -6.21 1.91
N PHE A 220 3.58 -7.52 2.17
CA PHE A 220 3.11 -8.53 1.21
C PHE A 220 1.58 -8.54 1.04
N LYS A 221 0.82 -8.03 2.01
CA LYS A 221 -0.63 -7.82 1.88
C LYS A 221 -1.00 -6.79 0.82
N SER A 222 -0.06 -5.99 0.40
CA SER A 222 -0.22 -4.89 -0.57
C SER A 222 0.03 -5.39 -2.00
N ALA A 223 -0.94 -6.11 -2.58
CA ALA A 223 -0.88 -6.67 -3.92
C ALA A 223 -0.50 -5.61 -4.98
N LYS A 224 0.25 -6.04 -6.02
CA LYS A 224 0.82 -5.20 -7.08
C LYS A 224 0.29 -5.59 -8.44
N ALA A 225 0.32 -4.68 -9.41
CA ALA A 225 -0.12 -4.93 -10.79
C ALA A 225 -1.45 -5.70 -10.83
N ILE A 226 -2.46 -5.15 -10.14
CA ILE A 226 -3.77 -5.78 -9.92
C ILE A 226 -4.55 -5.77 -11.24
N VAL A 227 -5.16 -6.93 -11.59
CA VAL A 227 -6.06 -7.10 -12.74
C VAL A 227 -7.48 -7.52 -12.34
N ASN A 228 -7.65 -8.03 -11.10
CA ASN A 228 -8.98 -8.39 -10.62
C ASN A 228 -9.14 -8.08 -9.12
N ILE A 229 -10.29 -7.54 -8.78
CA ILE A 229 -10.78 -7.31 -7.42
C ILE A 229 -12.10 -8.07 -7.30
N LYS A 230 -12.12 -9.15 -6.52
CA LYS A 230 -13.28 -10.03 -6.41
C LYS A 230 -13.84 -10.06 -4.99
N PHE A 231 -15.13 -9.78 -4.86
CA PHE A 231 -15.83 -9.94 -3.60
C PHE A 231 -16.23 -11.40 -3.40
N VAL A 232 -15.96 -11.94 -2.22
CA VAL A 232 -16.20 -13.34 -1.90
C VAL A 232 -16.79 -13.52 -0.50
N GLU A 233 -17.58 -14.57 -0.32
CA GLU A 233 -18.17 -14.92 0.97
C GLU A 233 -17.17 -15.60 1.90
N LYS A 234 -16.33 -16.49 1.35
CA LYS A 234 -15.35 -17.26 2.11
C LYS A 234 -13.98 -16.57 2.10
N MET A 235 -13.26 -16.70 3.22
CA MET A 235 -11.89 -16.20 3.33
C MET A 235 -11.01 -16.78 2.22
N PRO A 236 -10.41 -15.93 1.36
CA PRO A 236 -9.55 -16.41 0.29
C PRO A 236 -8.18 -16.83 0.84
N ILE A 237 -7.62 -17.88 0.27
CA ILE A 237 -6.23 -18.29 0.54
C ILE A 237 -5.30 -17.39 -0.27
N SER A 238 -4.40 -16.67 0.41
CA SER A 238 -3.39 -15.84 -0.25
C SER A 238 -2.20 -16.67 -0.74
N SER A 239 -1.38 -16.09 -1.62
CA SER A 239 -0.21 -16.78 -2.18
C SER A 239 0.77 -17.22 -1.10
N TRP A 240 1.04 -16.38 -0.10
CA TRP A 240 1.95 -16.74 0.99
C TRP A 240 1.35 -17.72 1.98
N MET A 241 0.04 -17.63 2.29
CA MET A 241 -0.66 -18.66 3.09
C MET A 241 -0.58 -20.03 2.42
N ASN A 242 -0.69 -20.07 1.09
CA ASN A 242 -0.58 -21.32 0.35
C ASN A 242 0.86 -21.87 0.34
N ALA A 243 1.86 -20.99 0.21
CA ALA A 243 3.27 -21.39 0.14
C ALA A 243 3.86 -21.81 1.50
N SER A 244 3.49 -21.12 2.58
CA SER A 244 4.02 -21.34 3.93
C SER A 244 2.96 -21.01 4.99
N PRO A 245 1.94 -21.88 5.18
CA PRO A 245 0.79 -21.60 6.06
C PRO A 245 1.14 -21.49 7.54
N LYS A 246 2.30 -22.02 7.96
CA LYS A 246 2.81 -21.88 9.32
C LYS A 246 3.54 -20.56 9.59
N GLU A 247 3.88 -19.82 8.54
CA GLU A 247 4.64 -18.58 8.61
C GLU A 247 3.80 -17.34 8.28
N TYR A 248 2.74 -17.50 7.47
CA TYR A 248 1.95 -16.39 6.94
C TYR A 248 0.46 -16.65 7.16
N GLY A 249 -0.15 -15.81 7.99
CA GLY A 249 -1.58 -15.83 8.25
C GLY A 249 -2.36 -14.90 7.32
N PHE A 250 -3.69 -14.94 7.44
CA PHE A 250 -4.57 -14.12 6.62
C PHE A 250 -4.50 -12.64 6.96
N TYR A 251 -4.56 -12.31 8.25
CA TYR A 251 -4.61 -10.91 8.68
C TYR A 251 -3.28 -10.20 8.49
N SER A 252 -2.19 -10.84 8.89
CA SER A 252 -0.83 -10.34 8.74
C SER A 252 -0.67 -8.87 9.14
N ASN A 253 -1.29 -8.51 10.25
CA ASN A 253 -1.11 -7.22 10.89
C ASN A 253 0.32 -7.11 11.43
N VAL A 254 0.92 -5.94 11.34
CA VAL A 254 2.22 -5.70 11.97
C VAL A 254 2.08 -5.87 13.48
N ASN A 255 2.71 -6.90 14.02
CA ASN A 255 2.62 -7.27 15.42
C ASN A 255 4.01 -7.59 15.99
N PRO A 256 4.60 -6.71 16.85
CA PRO A 256 5.91 -6.94 17.45
C PRO A 256 5.94 -8.12 18.43
N ASN A 257 4.78 -8.57 18.92
CA ASN A 257 4.64 -9.62 19.92
C ASN A 257 4.46 -11.02 19.31
N VAL A 258 4.34 -11.12 17.98
CA VAL A 258 4.25 -12.39 17.23
C VAL A 258 5.42 -12.45 16.27
N SER A 259 6.43 -13.25 16.63
CA SER A 259 7.61 -13.42 15.79
C SER A 259 7.32 -14.32 14.59
N HIS A 260 8.00 -14.04 13.47
CA HIS A 260 8.11 -15.01 12.39
C HIS A 260 8.91 -16.23 12.90
N PRO A 261 8.63 -17.47 12.46
CA PRO A 261 9.37 -18.65 12.95
C PRO A 261 10.89 -18.57 12.81
N ARG A 262 11.39 -17.77 11.86
CA ARG A 262 12.82 -17.65 11.55
C ARG A 262 13.48 -16.37 12.09
N TRP A 263 12.72 -15.36 12.51
CA TRP A 263 13.24 -14.08 13.05
C TRP A 263 12.24 -13.35 13.92
N SER A 264 12.75 -12.44 14.74
CA SER A 264 11.93 -11.58 15.61
C SER A 264 11.27 -10.45 14.83
N GLN A 265 10.03 -10.11 15.18
CA GLN A 265 9.31 -8.95 14.67
C GLN A 265 9.36 -7.75 15.62
N ALA A 266 10.01 -7.87 16.79
CA ALA A 266 10.04 -6.82 17.81
C ALA A 266 10.78 -5.55 17.36
N THR A 267 11.69 -5.68 16.39
CA THR A 267 12.47 -4.55 15.87
C THR A 267 12.54 -4.55 14.35
N GLU A 268 12.84 -3.40 13.77
CA GLU A 268 12.93 -3.22 12.32
C GLU A 268 14.10 -2.33 11.93
N ARG A 269 14.67 -2.57 10.74
CA ARG A 269 15.70 -1.74 10.13
C ARG A 269 15.05 -0.73 9.20
N VAL A 270 15.30 0.55 9.41
CA VAL A 270 14.82 1.64 8.54
C VAL A 270 15.69 1.71 7.29
N ILE A 271 15.08 1.56 6.10
CA ILE A 271 15.79 1.66 4.83
C ILE A 271 15.96 3.14 4.45
N GLY A 272 17.13 3.48 3.90
CA GLY A 272 17.40 4.83 3.40
C GLY A 272 18.17 5.72 4.38
N GLU A 273 18.43 5.25 5.56
CA GLU A 273 19.51 5.77 6.42
C GLU A 273 20.84 5.09 6.00
N ASN A 274 21.83 5.02 6.79
CA ASN A 274 23.03 4.26 6.42
C ASN A 274 22.87 2.77 6.74
N ILE A 275 23.78 1.91 6.22
CA ILE A 275 23.75 0.47 6.47
C ILE A 275 23.96 0.09 7.94
N TYR A 276 24.49 1.01 8.73
CA TYR A 276 24.73 0.87 10.18
C TYR A 276 23.59 1.48 11.01
N SER A 277 22.47 1.92 10.39
CA SER A 277 21.35 2.45 11.14
C SER A 277 20.86 1.46 12.18
N PRO A 278 20.71 1.88 13.44
CA PRO A 278 20.25 0.98 14.49
C PRO A 278 18.82 0.51 14.17
N ARG A 279 18.52 -0.71 14.61
CA ARG A 279 17.15 -1.19 14.56
C ARG A 279 16.31 -0.41 15.56
N ILE A 280 15.11 -0.07 15.16
CA ILE A 280 14.12 0.60 16.00
C ILE A 280 13.03 -0.38 16.45
N LYS A 281 12.31 -0.08 17.52
CA LYS A 281 11.16 -0.87 17.95
C LYS A 281 10.07 -0.85 16.89
N THR A 282 9.52 -2.01 16.59
CA THR A 282 8.32 -2.13 15.76
C THR A 282 7.09 -1.75 16.58
N LEU A 283 6.23 -0.93 16.02
CA LEU A 283 4.96 -0.54 16.65
C LEU A 283 3.85 -1.51 16.24
N MET A 284 2.94 -1.80 17.17
CA MET A 284 1.72 -2.56 16.87
C MET A 284 0.93 -1.87 15.77
N PHE A 285 0.38 -2.64 14.83
CA PHE A 285 -0.28 -2.12 13.61
C PHE A 285 0.58 -1.10 12.85
N ASN A 286 1.90 -1.25 12.90
CA ASN A 286 2.84 -0.29 12.29
C ASN A 286 2.66 1.15 12.81
N GLY A 287 2.07 1.31 14.01
CA GLY A 287 1.74 2.58 14.65
C GLY A 287 0.44 3.24 14.16
N TYR A 288 -0.48 2.48 13.60
CA TYR A 288 -1.84 2.90 13.24
C TYR A 288 -2.89 2.32 14.19
N GLY A 289 -2.49 2.01 15.43
CA GLY A 289 -3.38 1.36 16.40
C GLY A 289 -4.64 2.16 16.71
N ASP A 290 -4.52 3.47 16.86
CA ASP A 290 -5.66 4.35 17.19
C ASP A 290 -6.74 4.33 16.10
N GLU A 291 -6.36 4.09 14.85
CA GLU A 291 -7.28 4.08 13.73
C GLU A 291 -7.87 2.70 13.43
N VAL A 292 -7.13 1.60 13.74
CA VAL A 292 -7.50 0.28 13.23
C VAL A 292 -7.69 -0.79 14.29
N ALA A 293 -7.28 -0.58 15.55
CA ALA A 293 -7.37 -1.62 16.57
C ALA A 293 -8.81 -2.11 16.78
N GLY A 294 -9.79 -1.21 16.73
CA GLY A 294 -11.20 -1.54 16.85
C GLY A 294 -11.74 -2.52 15.81
N LEU A 295 -11.09 -2.65 14.63
CA LEU A 295 -11.44 -3.67 13.65
C LEU A 295 -11.21 -5.10 14.17
N TYR A 296 -10.38 -5.26 15.18
CA TYR A 296 -9.92 -6.54 15.71
C TYR A 296 -10.37 -6.80 17.14
N ASP A 297 -11.33 -6.03 17.66
CA ASP A 297 -11.87 -6.20 19.00
C ASP A 297 -12.40 -7.62 19.19
N GLY A 298 -11.99 -8.24 20.30
CA GLY A 298 -12.33 -9.64 20.64
C GLY A 298 -11.52 -10.70 19.86
N MET A 299 -10.61 -10.31 18.96
CA MET A 299 -9.77 -11.25 18.19
C MET A 299 -8.43 -11.51 18.89
N ASP A 300 -8.09 -12.77 19.11
CA ASP A 300 -6.74 -13.16 19.56
C ASP A 300 -5.73 -13.00 18.40
N LEU A 301 -4.98 -11.90 18.42
CA LEU A 301 -4.00 -11.56 17.36
C LEU A 301 -2.71 -12.41 17.42
N ARG A 302 -2.57 -13.33 18.37
CA ARG A 302 -1.49 -14.33 18.36
C ARG A 302 -1.87 -15.53 17.52
N LYS A 303 -3.16 -15.87 17.47
CA LYS A 303 -3.70 -16.96 16.65
C LYS A 303 -4.10 -16.49 15.25
N ASN A 304 -4.56 -15.24 15.16
CA ASN A 304 -5.03 -14.61 13.92
C ASN A 304 -3.95 -13.64 13.40
N PHE A 305 -2.84 -14.18 12.97
CA PHE A 305 -1.70 -13.43 12.43
C PHE A 305 -1.68 -13.41 10.89
#